data_35b33b427c8bf685b121629448e58547
#
_entry.id   35b33b427c8bf685b121629448e58547
#
_cell.length_a   1.000
_cell.length_b   1.000
_cell.length_c   1.000
_cell.angle_alpha   90.00
_cell.angle_beta   90.00
_cell.angle_gamma   90.00
#
_symmetry.space_group_name_H-M   'P 1'
#
loop_
_entity.id
_entity.type
_entity.pdbx_description
1 polymer ?
#
loop_
_entity_poly.entity_id
_entity_poly.type
_entity_poly.pdbx_seq_one_letter_code
_entity_poly.pdbx_strand_id
1 'polypeptide(L)'
;GSASRLFNNLREDKAFTYGAYSSYGTSKYVSSINASAEVRNEVTDSSVVEFLMEIDRMRSEIVGEEELQNAKNFLAGAFGRSLENPVTVATFAFNNMYFDLDADYYNGYLKRLSTVTSDDVMRVAKTYLRADALTVVIVGKASEIAQPLERLGLPIRYVTSQAEATTAPIVRKSEGMTAADVIGNYYRAIGGKSVIDALSTFQMEAEAKIMGMSIKSKTVYIAPGKYYEKQQSPQGTNETFVVDGRAKVVSSGNETPLDAEATAAVIQESVWLPELLWTTGALGNVQLQADLQDVEGNPCYVLVVTDANDNKIKVFYNQATGLKVRESRVVPGPEGDMVLNMEISDYRDVNGI
;
A
#
# COMPACT_ATOMS: atom_id res chain seq x y z
N GLY A 1 -2.66 22.18 -12.66
CA GLY A 1 -2.78 23.09 -11.51
C GLY A 1 -4.12 22.90 -10.82
N SER A 2 -4.29 23.49 -9.63
CA SER A 2 -5.51 23.35 -8.79
C SER A 2 -6.83 23.83 -9.42
N ALA A 3 -6.76 24.52 -10.54
CA ALA A 3 -7.93 24.95 -11.32
C ALA A 3 -8.16 24.13 -12.60
N SER A 4 -7.47 22.98 -12.75
CA SER A 4 -7.67 22.13 -13.93
C SER A 4 -8.92 21.24 -13.76
N ARG A 5 -9.56 20.87 -14.88
CA ARG A 5 -10.75 20.01 -14.88
C ARG A 5 -10.50 18.69 -14.14
N LEU A 6 -9.40 18.00 -14.40
CA LEU A 6 -9.05 16.75 -13.71
C LEU A 6 -8.91 16.94 -12.20
N PHE A 7 -8.30 18.05 -11.76
CA PHE A 7 -8.15 18.32 -10.33
C PHE A 7 -9.51 18.61 -9.68
N ASN A 8 -10.33 19.45 -10.27
CA ASN A 8 -11.65 19.77 -9.75
C ASN A 8 -12.53 18.52 -9.69
N ASN A 9 -12.59 17.73 -10.77
CA ASN A 9 -13.38 16.51 -10.82
C ASN A 9 -12.92 15.48 -9.79
N LEU A 10 -11.65 15.03 -9.87
CA LEU A 10 -11.18 13.90 -9.08
C LEU A 10 -10.90 14.23 -7.62
N ARG A 11 -10.48 15.48 -7.32
CA ARG A 11 -10.18 15.89 -5.96
C ARG A 11 -11.34 16.62 -5.30
N GLU A 12 -11.78 17.74 -5.89
CA GLU A 12 -12.74 18.62 -5.20
C GLU A 12 -14.16 18.03 -5.18
N ASP A 13 -14.61 17.49 -6.33
CA ASP A 13 -15.98 16.98 -6.44
C ASP A 13 -16.11 15.54 -5.90
N LYS A 14 -15.13 14.67 -6.17
CA LYS A 14 -15.24 13.24 -5.88
C LYS A 14 -14.37 12.75 -4.73
N ALA A 15 -13.40 13.53 -4.29
CA ALA A 15 -12.46 13.16 -3.24
C ALA A 15 -11.76 11.79 -3.47
N PHE A 16 -11.46 11.44 -4.73
CA PHE A 16 -10.80 10.21 -5.10
C PHE A 16 -9.29 10.24 -4.87
N THR A 17 -8.70 11.44 -4.94
CA THR A 17 -7.25 11.68 -4.89
C THR A 17 -6.92 12.98 -4.15
N TYR A 18 -5.67 13.12 -3.71
CA TYR A 18 -5.12 14.39 -3.26
C TYR A 18 -4.69 15.32 -4.42
N GLY A 19 -4.53 14.78 -5.64
CA GLY A 19 -4.19 15.58 -6.80
C GLY A 19 -4.23 14.77 -8.09
N ALA A 20 -4.66 15.45 -9.16
CA ALA A 20 -4.64 14.93 -10.53
C ALA A 20 -3.86 15.91 -11.41
N TYR A 21 -3.01 15.36 -12.26
CA TYR A 21 -2.06 16.13 -13.05
C TYR A 21 -2.12 15.71 -14.51
N SER A 22 -1.82 16.67 -15.38
CA SER A 22 -1.56 16.39 -16.78
C SER A 22 -0.29 17.11 -17.23
N SER A 23 0.44 16.49 -18.12
CA SER A 23 1.65 17.04 -18.70
C SER A 23 1.77 16.62 -20.16
N TYR A 24 2.50 17.38 -20.94
CA TYR A 24 2.93 16.98 -22.26
C TYR A 24 4.45 16.99 -22.35
N GLY A 25 5.00 15.95 -22.94
CA GLY A 25 6.43 15.88 -23.21
C GLY A 25 6.71 16.30 -24.64
N THR A 26 7.65 17.22 -24.82
CA THR A 26 8.12 17.61 -26.15
C THR A 26 9.40 16.87 -26.49
N SER A 27 9.42 16.23 -27.66
CA SER A 27 10.60 15.59 -28.22
C SER A 27 10.64 15.88 -29.71
N LYS A 28 11.82 15.82 -30.31
CA LYS A 28 12.00 16.04 -31.75
C LYS A 28 11.26 14.99 -32.59
N TYR A 29 11.10 13.77 -32.06
CA TYR A 29 10.61 12.63 -32.81
C TYR A 29 9.25 12.12 -32.32
N VAL A 30 9.07 12.04 -31.03
CA VAL A 30 7.83 11.53 -30.41
C VAL A 30 7.45 12.38 -29.21
N SER A 31 6.24 12.87 -29.20
CA SER A 31 5.67 13.58 -28.05
C SER A 31 4.58 12.77 -27.40
N SER A 32 4.40 12.94 -26.09
CA SER A 32 3.35 12.26 -25.33
C SER A 32 2.54 13.24 -24.50
N ILE A 33 1.26 12.94 -24.34
CA ILE A 33 0.39 13.61 -23.37
C ILE A 33 0.11 12.58 -22.28
N ASN A 34 0.42 12.95 -21.04
CA ASN A 34 0.23 12.06 -19.88
C ASN A 34 -0.74 12.73 -18.90
N ALA A 35 -1.60 11.93 -18.30
CA ALA A 35 -2.43 12.34 -17.17
C ALA A 35 -2.32 11.27 -16.07
N SER A 36 -2.25 11.68 -14.80
CA SER A 36 -2.03 10.78 -13.68
C SER A 36 -2.71 11.26 -12.41
N ALA A 37 -3.10 10.33 -11.58
CA ALA A 37 -3.54 10.54 -10.20
C ALA A 37 -3.21 9.32 -9.36
N GLU A 38 -2.96 9.52 -8.07
CA GLU A 38 -2.90 8.46 -7.06
C GLU A 38 -4.26 8.38 -6.39
N VAL A 39 -4.92 7.23 -6.49
CA VAL A 39 -6.29 7.04 -6.02
C VAL A 39 -6.39 5.83 -5.09
N ARG A 40 -7.42 5.79 -4.26
CA ARG A 40 -7.71 4.58 -3.46
C ARG A 40 -8.15 3.43 -4.37
N ASN A 41 -7.86 2.19 -3.94
CA ASN A 41 -8.20 0.98 -4.73
C ASN A 41 -9.70 0.92 -5.05
N GLU A 42 -10.58 1.30 -4.11
CA GLU A 42 -12.04 1.21 -4.26
C GLU A 42 -12.62 2.12 -5.35
N VAL A 43 -11.87 3.14 -5.76
CA VAL A 43 -12.29 4.13 -6.75
C VAL A 43 -11.44 4.12 -8.03
N THR A 44 -10.61 3.09 -8.21
CA THR A 44 -9.69 2.99 -9.36
C THR A 44 -10.45 2.92 -10.69
N ASP A 45 -11.46 2.07 -10.79
CA ASP A 45 -12.31 1.94 -11.97
C ASP A 45 -13.06 3.24 -12.28
N SER A 46 -13.69 3.82 -11.25
CA SER A 46 -14.40 5.09 -11.36
C SER A 46 -13.46 6.22 -11.80
N SER A 47 -12.21 6.23 -11.30
CA SER A 47 -11.22 7.21 -11.71
C SER A 47 -10.85 7.08 -13.19
N VAL A 48 -10.72 5.85 -13.72
CA VAL A 48 -10.49 5.63 -15.15
C VAL A 48 -11.64 6.22 -15.97
N VAL A 49 -12.89 5.98 -15.56
CA VAL A 49 -14.07 6.54 -16.24
C VAL A 49 -14.03 8.07 -16.26
N GLU A 50 -13.68 8.69 -15.13
CA GLU A 50 -13.61 10.16 -15.04
C GLU A 50 -12.48 10.73 -15.93
N PHE A 51 -11.32 10.09 -15.99
CA PHE A 51 -10.27 10.50 -16.93
C PHE A 51 -10.74 10.46 -18.39
N LEU A 52 -11.39 9.36 -18.78
CA LEU A 52 -11.92 9.20 -20.13
C LEU A 52 -13.02 10.23 -20.44
N MET A 53 -13.88 10.51 -19.47
CA MET A 53 -14.93 11.51 -19.59
C MET A 53 -14.35 12.93 -19.78
N GLU A 54 -13.35 13.33 -18.99
CA GLU A 54 -12.74 14.64 -19.14
C GLU A 54 -12.00 14.79 -20.49
N ILE A 55 -11.39 13.72 -20.98
CA ILE A 55 -10.81 13.71 -22.34
C ILE A 55 -11.89 13.88 -23.40
N ASP A 56 -13.02 13.20 -23.28
CA ASP A 56 -14.12 13.33 -24.23
C ASP A 56 -14.77 14.72 -24.17
N ARG A 57 -14.97 15.29 -22.98
CA ARG A 57 -15.46 16.66 -22.78
C ARG A 57 -14.55 17.69 -23.46
N MET A 58 -13.21 17.55 -23.34
CA MET A 58 -12.27 18.44 -24.05
C MET A 58 -12.39 18.36 -25.57
N ARG A 59 -12.84 17.22 -26.11
CA ARG A 59 -13.01 16.99 -27.55
C ARG A 59 -14.39 17.39 -28.06
N SER A 60 -15.41 17.34 -27.21
CA SER A 60 -16.82 17.53 -27.62
C SER A 60 -17.43 18.86 -27.16
N GLU A 61 -16.94 19.44 -26.08
CA GLU A 61 -17.47 20.65 -25.49
C GLU A 61 -16.54 21.86 -25.74
N ILE A 62 -17.12 23.01 -26.06
CA ILE A 62 -16.38 24.28 -26.17
C ILE A 62 -15.95 24.72 -24.77
N VAL A 63 -14.67 25.04 -24.62
CA VAL A 63 -14.14 25.61 -23.38
C VAL A 63 -14.73 27.01 -23.17
N GLY A 64 -15.25 27.26 -21.97
CA GLY A 64 -15.82 28.56 -21.60
C GLY A 64 -14.78 29.68 -21.65
N GLU A 65 -15.23 30.90 -21.97
CA GLU A 65 -14.35 32.08 -22.08
C GLU A 65 -13.56 32.35 -20.80
N GLU A 66 -14.21 32.23 -19.64
CA GLU A 66 -13.57 32.44 -18.35
C GLU A 66 -12.47 31.38 -18.08
N GLU A 67 -12.76 30.09 -18.34
CA GLU A 67 -11.80 29.00 -18.21
C GLU A 67 -10.58 29.21 -19.11
N LEU A 68 -10.82 29.58 -20.37
CA LEU A 68 -9.76 29.86 -21.33
C LEU A 68 -8.91 31.05 -20.88
N GLN A 69 -9.55 32.14 -20.42
CA GLN A 69 -8.83 33.33 -19.97
C GLN A 69 -8.00 33.05 -18.73
N ASN A 70 -8.53 32.27 -17.77
CA ASN A 70 -7.79 31.83 -16.58
C ASN A 70 -6.57 30.98 -16.96
N ALA A 71 -6.70 30.07 -17.91
CA ALA A 71 -5.58 29.29 -18.41
C ALA A 71 -4.51 30.18 -19.09
N LYS A 72 -4.92 31.14 -19.92
CA LYS A 72 -3.99 32.10 -20.54
C LYS A 72 -3.24 32.92 -19.50
N ASN A 73 -3.95 33.46 -18.50
CA ASN A 73 -3.35 34.26 -17.42
C ASN A 73 -2.33 33.43 -16.63
N PHE A 74 -2.68 32.18 -16.29
CA PHE A 74 -1.76 31.26 -15.60
C PHE A 74 -0.49 31.01 -16.42
N LEU A 75 -0.63 30.69 -17.71
CA LEU A 75 0.50 30.41 -18.58
C LEU A 75 1.38 31.63 -18.83
N ALA A 76 0.77 32.82 -19.00
CA ALA A 76 1.50 34.07 -19.14
C ALA A 76 2.31 34.42 -17.88
N GLY A 77 1.70 34.26 -16.70
CA GLY A 77 2.38 34.46 -15.42
C GLY A 77 3.50 33.45 -15.17
N ALA A 78 3.29 32.18 -15.53
CA ALA A 78 4.31 31.13 -15.43
C ALA A 78 5.50 31.41 -16.37
N PHE A 79 5.21 31.82 -17.59
CA PHE A 79 6.26 32.21 -18.55
C PHE A 79 7.07 33.40 -18.03
N GLY A 80 6.42 34.48 -17.56
CA GLY A 80 7.11 35.62 -16.99
C GLY A 80 8.05 35.26 -15.85
N ARG A 81 7.56 34.47 -14.86
CA ARG A 81 8.39 34.00 -13.75
C ARG A 81 9.56 33.11 -14.20
N SER A 82 9.36 32.32 -15.25
CA SER A 82 10.42 31.43 -15.75
C SER A 82 11.64 32.19 -16.27
N LEU A 83 11.44 33.42 -16.77
CA LEU A 83 12.52 34.28 -17.32
C LEU A 83 13.47 34.81 -16.23
N GLU A 84 13.08 34.78 -14.97
CA GLU A 84 13.95 35.12 -13.84
C GLU A 84 15.12 34.12 -13.68
N ASN A 85 14.99 32.93 -14.20
CA ASN A 85 16.05 31.92 -14.16
C ASN A 85 16.91 31.96 -15.43
N PRO A 86 18.21 32.27 -15.32
CA PRO A 86 19.10 32.30 -16.49
C PRO A 86 19.20 30.99 -17.27
N VAL A 87 19.01 29.85 -16.59
CA VAL A 87 19.00 28.52 -17.21
C VAL A 87 17.82 28.37 -18.19
N THR A 88 16.68 28.99 -17.87
CA THR A 88 15.50 28.98 -18.77
C THR A 88 15.81 29.70 -20.08
N VAL A 89 16.49 30.85 -20.01
CA VAL A 89 16.88 31.61 -21.20
C VAL A 89 17.87 30.82 -22.06
N ALA A 90 18.85 30.15 -21.43
CA ALA A 90 19.77 29.27 -22.14
C ALA A 90 19.03 28.07 -22.78
N THR A 91 18.04 27.52 -22.08
CA THR A 91 17.18 26.44 -22.61
C THR A 91 16.39 26.90 -23.82
N PHE A 92 15.87 28.13 -23.83
CA PHE A 92 15.18 28.68 -25.02
C PHE A 92 16.08 28.80 -26.23
N ALA A 93 17.33 29.27 -26.04
CA ALA A 93 18.31 29.32 -27.12
C ALA A 93 18.65 27.91 -27.64
N PHE A 94 18.84 26.96 -26.73
CA PHE A 94 19.03 25.56 -27.10
C PHE A 94 17.85 24.98 -27.87
N ASN A 95 16.62 25.21 -27.41
CA ASN A 95 15.40 24.72 -28.05
C ASN A 95 15.21 25.29 -29.45
N ASN A 96 15.49 26.59 -29.66
CA ASN A 96 15.45 27.21 -30.99
C ASN A 96 16.34 26.44 -31.96
N MET A 97 17.56 26.11 -31.54
CA MET A 97 18.50 25.34 -32.36
C MET A 97 18.07 23.87 -32.51
N TYR A 98 17.68 23.22 -31.42
CA TYR A 98 17.38 21.80 -31.42
C TYR A 98 16.11 21.44 -32.19
N PHE A 99 15.07 22.28 -32.09
CA PHE A 99 13.77 22.07 -32.72
C PHE A 99 13.63 22.84 -34.03
N ASP A 100 14.67 23.56 -34.47
CA ASP A 100 14.66 24.39 -35.69
C ASP A 100 13.52 25.42 -35.65
N LEU A 101 13.40 26.16 -34.54
CA LEU A 101 12.39 27.18 -34.32
C LEU A 101 12.90 28.55 -34.82
N ASP A 102 11.98 29.44 -35.18
CA ASP A 102 12.32 30.83 -35.49
C ASP A 102 13.07 31.52 -34.36
N ALA A 103 14.03 32.40 -34.67
CA ALA A 103 14.84 33.07 -33.69
C ALA A 103 14.04 33.92 -32.70
N ASP A 104 12.86 34.39 -33.07
CA ASP A 104 11.93 35.19 -32.26
C ASP A 104 10.79 34.35 -31.64
N TYR A 105 10.88 33.03 -31.72
CA TYR A 105 9.82 32.11 -31.24
C TYR A 105 9.38 32.41 -29.82
N TYR A 106 10.31 32.51 -28.89
CA TYR A 106 9.97 32.82 -27.47
C TYR A 106 9.57 34.27 -27.26
N ASN A 107 10.10 35.23 -28.06
CA ASN A 107 9.68 36.64 -28.01
C ASN A 107 8.21 36.81 -28.40
N GLY A 108 7.72 35.99 -29.34
CA GLY A 108 6.33 36.02 -29.79
C GLY A 108 5.36 35.18 -28.94
N TYR A 109 5.83 34.52 -27.87
CA TYR A 109 5.03 33.54 -27.12
C TYR A 109 3.74 34.14 -26.55
N LEU A 110 3.83 35.26 -25.79
CA LEU A 110 2.67 35.89 -25.18
C LEU A 110 1.65 36.39 -26.19
N LYS A 111 2.13 36.89 -27.34
CA LYS A 111 1.26 37.33 -28.44
C LYS A 111 0.49 36.13 -29.05
N ARG A 112 1.17 35.02 -29.32
CA ARG A 112 0.50 33.80 -29.80
C ARG A 112 -0.48 33.26 -28.77
N LEU A 113 -0.10 33.22 -27.48
CA LEU A 113 -0.98 32.76 -26.39
C LEU A 113 -2.27 33.60 -26.32
N SER A 114 -2.17 34.94 -26.47
CA SER A 114 -3.36 35.81 -26.40
C SER A 114 -4.36 35.55 -27.53
N THR A 115 -3.91 35.09 -28.68
CA THR A 115 -4.79 34.85 -29.88
C THR A 115 -5.45 33.47 -29.87
N VAL A 116 -5.10 32.56 -28.97
CA VAL A 116 -5.73 31.22 -28.89
C VAL A 116 -7.22 31.39 -28.59
N THR A 117 -8.06 30.67 -29.30
CA THR A 117 -9.52 30.68 -29.14
C THR A 117 -10.01 29.33 -28.55
N SER A 118 -11.25 29.30 -28.07
CA SER A 118 -11.89 28.06 -27.62
C SER A 118 -12.04 27.04 -28.74
N ASP A 119 -12.25 27.50 -29.98
CA ASP A 119 -12.29 26.64 -31.17
C ASP A 119 -10.91 26.02 -31.47
N ASP A 120 -9.82 26.77 -31.26
CA ASP A 120 -8.47 26.21 -31.39
C ASP A 120 -8.22 25.12 -30.37
N VAL A 121 -8.63 25.31 -29.10
CA VAL A 121 -8.52 24.29 -28.05
C VAL A 121 -9.28 23.03 -28.46
N MET A 122 -10.53 23.15 -28.89
CA MET A 122 -11.33 22.01 -29.31
C MET A 122 -10.72 21.30 -30.52
N ARG A 123 -10.26 22.05 -31.54
CA ARG A 123 -9.61 21.51 -32.74
C ARG A 123 -8.37 20.69 -32.36
N VAL A 124 -7.52 21.22 -31.52
CA VAL A 124 -6.30 20.55 -31.04
C VAL A 124 -6.66 19.32 -30.19
N ALA A 125 -7.64 19.43 -29.30
CA ALA A 125 -8.11 18.30 -28.49
C ALA A 125 -8.63 17.15 -29.38
N LYS A 126 -9.46 17.45 -30.39
CA LYS A 126 -9.95 16.45 -31.38
C LYS A 126 -8.81 15.76 -32.12
N THR A 127 -7.73 16.48 -32.43
CA THR A 127 -6.61 15.97 -33.18
C THR A 127 -5.67 15.09 -32.36
N TYR A 128 -5.37 15.50 -31.13
CA TYR A 128 -4.28 14.91 -30.34
C TYR A 128 -4.73 14.14 -29.11
N LEU A 129 -5.89 14.42 -28.51
CA LEU A 129 -6.43 13.61 -27.42
C LEU A 129 -7.19 12.41 -27.98
N ARG A 130 -6.46 11.38 -28.38
CA ARG A 130 -6.97 10.18 -29.04
C ARG A 130 -7.43 9.15 -28.00
N ALA A 131 -8.71 9.18 -27.61
CA ALA A 131 -9.29 8.20 -26.69
C ALA A 131 -9.20 6.75 -27.22
N ASP A 132 -9.23 6.58 -28.53
CA ASP A 132 -9.09 5.30 -29.23
C ASP A 132 -7.64 4.75 -29.29
N ALA A 133 -6.66 5.57 -28.94
CA ALA A 133 -5.23 5.22 -28.93
C ALA A 133 -4.57 5.45 -27.56
N LEU A 134 -5.37 5.56 -26.50
CA LEU A 134 -4.91 5.73 -25.15
C LEU A 134 -4.34 4.42 -24.58
N THR A 135 -3.25 4.54 -23.82
CA THR A 135 -2.78 3.47 -22.95
C THR A 135 -3.00 3.90 -21.51
N VAL A 136 -3.79 3.12 -20.77
CA VAL A 136 -4.00 3.32 -19.34
C VAL A 136 -3.08 2.36 -18.60
N VAL A 137 -2.20 2.89 -17.76
CA VAL A 137 -1.31 2.09 -16.89
C VAL A 137 -1.77 2.23 -15.46
N ILE A 138 -2.06 1.11 -14.82
CA ILE A 138 -2.54 1.07 -13.43
C ILE A 138 -1.58 0.22 -12.61
N VAL A 139 -1.14 0.77 -11.50
CA VAL A 139 -0.33 0.07 -10.49
C VAL A 139 -1.12 0.06 -9.19
N GLY A 140 -1.39 -1.13 -8.67
CA GLY A 140 -2.20 -1.30 -7.46
C GLY A 140 -2.33 -2.75 -7.06
N LYS A 141 -3.10 -3.01 -6.00
CA LYS A 141 -3.38 -4.36 -5.53
C LYS A 141 -4.39 -5.04 -6.46
N ALA A 142 -3.87 -5.81 -7.42
CA ALA A 142 -4.67 -6.38 -8.50
C ALA A 142 -5.86 -7.22 -8.02
N SER A 143 -5.76 -7.90 -6.87
CA SER A 143 -6.88 -8.64 -6.25
C SER A 143 -8.07 -7.75 -5.86
N GLU A 144 -7.87 -6.45 -5.65
CA GLU A 144 -8.92 -5.51 -5.29
C GLU A 144 -9.45 -4.73 -6.50
N ILE A 145 -8.56 -4.41 -7.45
CA ILE A 145 -8.89 -3.51 -8.57
C ILE A 145 -9.23 -4.22 -9.88
N ALA A 146 -8.80 -5.48 -10.07
CA ALA A 146 -8.94 -6.16 -11.36
C ALA A 146 -10.42 -6.34 -11.76
N GLN A 147 -11.24 -6.91 -10.89
CA GLN A 147 -12.65 -7.18 -11.19
C GLN A 147 -13.48 -5.91 -11.49
N PRO A 148 -13.37 -4.80 -10.73
CA PRO A 148 -13.98 -3.53 -11.09
C PRO A 148 -13.53 -3.02 -12.47
N LEU A 149 -12.23 -3.09 -12.77
CA LEU A 149 -11.68 -2.65 -14.06
C LEU A 149 -12.17 -3.50 -15.24
N GLU A 150 -12.27 -4.82 -15.07
CA GLU A 150 -12.79 -5.74 -16.11
C GLU A 150 -14.24 -5.39 -16.49
N ARG A 151 -15.05 -4.89 -15.55
CA ARG A 151 -16.43 -4.45 -15.82
C ARG A 151 -16.52 -3.24 -16.73
N LEU A 152 -15.45 -2.49 -16.91
CA LEU A 152 -15.41 -1.38 -17.86
C LEU A 152 -15.39 -1.85 -19.32
N GLY A 153 -15.17 -3.15 -19.57
CA GLY A 153 -15.14 -3.72 -20.93
C GLY A 153 -13.93 -3.29 -21.76
N LEU A 154 -12.92 -2.69 -21.13
CA LEU A 154 -11.67 -2.32 -21.79
C LEU A 154 -10.74 -3.53 -21.84
N PRO A 155 -9.92 -3.69 -22.91
CA PRO A 155 -8.94 -4.77 -22.98
C PRO A 155 -7.85 -4.56 -21.90
N ILE A 156 -7.68 -5.54 -21.03
CA ILE A 156 -6.69 -5.50 -19.95
C ILE A 156 -5.54 -6.46 -20.26
N ARG A 157 -4.32 -5.98 -20.08
CA ARG A 157 -3.10 -6.78 -20.10
C ARG A 157 -2.43 -6.70 -18.75
N TYR A 158 -2.23 -7.86 -18.13
CA TYR A 158 -1.51 -7.96 -16.85
C TYR A 158 -0.02 -8.10 -17.10
N VAL A 159 0.77 -7.34 -16.34
CA VAL A 159 2.24 -7.34 -16.42
C VAL A 159 2.85 -7.33 -15.03
N THR A 160 4.06 -7.87 -14.90
CA THR A 160 4.88 -7.77 -13.70
C THR A 160 5.44 -6.35 -13.53
N SER A 161 6.12 -6.07 -12.40
CA SER A 161 6.87 -4.80 -12.19
C SER A 161 7.99 -4.58 -13.21
N GLN A 162 8.44 -5.65 -13.89
CA GLN A 162 9.42 -5.61 -14.98
C GLN A 162 8.76 -5.48 -16.37
N ALA A 163 7.44 -5.24 -16.43
CA ALA A 163 6.66 -5.16 -17.65
C ALA A 163 6.57 -6.47 -18.47
N GLU A 164 6.86 -7.60 -17.87
CA GLU A 164 6.68 -8.93 -18.48
C GLU A 164 5.22 -9.36 -18.41
N ALA A 165 4.72 -10.01 -19.46
CA ALA A 165 3.34 -10.47 -19.49
C ALA A 165 3.07 -11.53 -18.40
N THR A 166 1.96 -11.38 -17.69
CA THR A 166 1.48 -12.32 -16.69
C THR A 166 -0.02 -12.55 -16.84
N THR A 167 -0.60 -13.40 -16.01
CA THR A 167 -2.03 -13.66 -16.00
C THR A 167 -2.76 -12.82 -14.97
N ALA A 168 -4.08 -12.66 -15.15
CA ALA A 168 -4.94 -12.07 -14.12
C ALA A 168 -4.73 -12.76 -12.77
N PRO A 169 -4.72 -12.00 -11.67
CA PRO A 169 -4.62 -12.61 -10.34
C PRO A 169 -5.85 -13.49 -10.10
N ILE A 170 -5.60 -14.70 -9.64
CA ILE A 170 -6.70 -15.60 -9.24
C ILE A 170 -7.16 -15.14 -7.86
N VAL A 171 -8.29 -14.45 -7.80
CA VAL A 171 -8.96 -14.14 -6.53
C VAL A 171 -9.66 -15.41 -6.05
N ARG A 172 -9.09 -16.08 -5.06
CA ARG A 172 -9.69 -17.22 -4.38
C ARG A 172 -10.38 -16.72 -3.12
N LYS A 173 -11.64 -17.11 -2.93
CA LYS A 173 -12.41 -16.69 -1.75
C LYS A 173 -12.30 -17.72 -0.63
N SER A 174 -12.41 -17.22 0.61
CA SER A 174 -12.46 -18.05 1.83
C SER A 174 -13.87 -18.66 2.05
N GLU A 175 -14.57 -19.04 0.97
CA GLU A 175 -15.96 -19.47 1.02
C GLU A 175 -16.15 -20.69 1.95
N GLY A 176 -17.14 -20.60 2.83
CA GLY A 176 -17.49 -21.66 3.77
C GLY A 176 -16.57 -21.81 4.98
N MET A 177 -15.55 -20.96 5.11
CA MET A 177 -14.62 -20.96 6.23
C MET A 177 -14.93 -19.85 7.22
N THR A 178 -14.70 -20.13 8.49
CA THR A 178 -14.70 -19.13 9.57
C THR A 178 -13.29 -18.94 10.14
N ALA A 179 -13.06 -17.89 10.91
CA ALA A 179 -11.79 -17.71 11.61
C ALA A 179 -11.47 -18.89 12.55
N ALA A 180 -12.49 -19.44 13.20
CA ALA A 180 -12.36 -20.61 14.08
C ALA A 180 -11.94 -21.86 13.30
N ASP A 181 -12.44 -22.05 12.07
CA ASP A 181 -12.05 -23.19 11.23
C ASP A 181 -10.57 -23.09 10.81
N VAL A 182 -10.10 -21.87 10.46
CA VAL A 182 -8.69 -21.64 10.11
C VAL A 182 -7.78 -21.93 11.29
N ILE A 183 -8.12 -21.45 12.49
CA ILE A 183 -7.38 -21.73 13.73
C ILE A 183 -7.43 -23.22 14.06
N GLY A 184 -8.58 -23.89 13.89
CA GLY A 184 -8.74 -25.32 14.08
C GLY A 184 -7.88 -26.13 13.11
N ASN A 185 -7.73 -25.69 11.86
CA ASN A 185 -6.83 -26.31 10.89
C ASN A 185 -5.37 -26.17 11.33
N TYR A 186 -4.98 -24.97 11.81
CA TYR A 186 -3.64 -24.75 12.35
C TYR A 186 -3.34 -25.67 13.55
N TYR A 187 -4.26 -25.79 14.50
CA TYR A 187 -4.08 -26.71 15.63
C TYR A 187 -3.88 -28.16 15.16
N ARG A 188 -4.64 -28.61 14.17
CA ARG A 188 -4.45 -29.96 13.60
C ARG A 188 -3.07 -30.11 12.96
N ALA A 189 -2.61 -29.08 12.27
CA ALA A 189 -1.32 -29.08 11.59
C ALA A 189 -0.12 -29.11 12.55
N ILE A 190 -0.25 -28.55 13.76
CA ILE A 190 0.81 -28.51 14.78
C ILE A 190 0.59 -29.57 15.90
N GLY A 191 0.05 -30.73 15.60
CA GLY A 191 -0.05 -31.87 16.52
C GLY A 191 -1.43 -32.08 17.16
N GLY A 192 -2.37 -31.17 16.98
CA GLY A 192 -3.74 -31.27 17.46
C GLY A 192 -3.97 -30.68 18.85
N LYS A 193 -5.22 -30.28 19.09
CA LYS A 193 -5.59 -29.56 20.31
C LYS A 193 -5.28 -30.32 21.61
N SER A 194 -5.42 -31.65 21.61
CA SER A 194 -5.12 -32.47 22.78
C SER A 194 -3.64 -32.44 23.19
N VAL A 195 -2.72 -32.39 22.22
CA VAL A 195 -1.28 -32.27 22.46
C VAL A 195 -0.93 -30.89 22.96
N ILE A 196 -1.51 -29.87 22.34
CA ILE A 196 -1.33 -28.46 22.73
C ILE A 196 -1.83 -28.22 24.18
N ASP A 197 -3.03 -28.72 24.51
CA ASP A 197 -3.61 -28.57 25.86
C ASP A 197 -2.84 -29.35 26.96
N ALA A 198 -2.15 -30.43 26.56
CA ALA A 198 -1.31 -31.21 27.49
C ALA A 198 0.07 -30.59 27.73
N LEU A 199 0.42 -29.53 26.97
CA LEU A 199 1.72 -28.88 27.08
C LEU A 199 1.83 -28.14 28.41
N SER A 200 2.69 -28.64 29.31
CA SER A 200 2.93 -28.01 30.63
C SER A 200 4.13 -27.07 30.63
N THR A 201 5.07 -27.26 29.71
CA THR A 201 6.28 -26.43 29.61
C THR A 201 6.73 -26.34 28.16
N PHE A 202 7.08 -25.14 27.74
CA PHE A 202 7.61 -24.85 26.41
C PHE A 202 8.85 -23.94 26.52
N GLN A 203 9.89 -24.25 25.77
CA GLN A 203 11.06 -23.40 25.65
C GLN A 203 11.35 -23.16 24.17
N MET A 204 11.57 -21.91 23.80
CA MET A 204 11.96 -21.51 22.46
C MET A 204 13.22 -20.64 22.53
N GLU A 205 14.13 -20.85 21.58
CA GLU A 205 15.25 -19.95 21.32
C GLU A 205 15.12 -19.48 19.87
N ALA A 206 15.22 -18.17 19.67
CA ALA A 206 15.09 -17.56 18.36
C ALA A 206 16.20 -16.52 18.12
N GLU A 207 16.54 -16.32 16.86
CA GLU A 207 17.42 -15.24 16.43
C GLU A 207 16.76 -14.49 15.28
N ALA A 208 16.64 -13.16 15.41
CA ALA A 208 16.10 -12.28 14.40
C ALA A 208 17.15 -11.25 13.98
N LYS A 209 17.12 -10.81 12.73
CA LYS A 209 17.90 -9.67 12.25
C LYS A 209 16.95 -8.54 11.88
N ILE A 210 17.02 -7.44 12.63
CA ILE A 210 16.20 -6.25 12.41
C ILE A 210 17.14 -5.07 12.12
N MET A 211 17.00 -4.44 10.95
CA MET A 211 17.85 -3.32 10.52
C MET A 211 19.37 -3.62 10.64
N GLY A 212 19.77 -4.87 10.33
CA GLY A 212 21.16 -5.30 10.41
C GLY A 212 21.65 -5.67 11.82
N MET A 213 20.83 -5.49 12.85
CA MET A 213 21.16 -5.89 14.23
C MET A 213 20.62 -7.30 14.52
N SER A 214 21.46 -8.16 15.11
CA SER A 214 21.04 -9.48 15.60
C SER A 214 20.40 -9.34 16.97
N ILE A 215 19.20 -9.88 17.14
CA ILE A 215 18.46 -9.99 18.39
C ILE A 215 18.28 -11.47 18.69
N LYS A 216 18.77 -11.94 19.82
CA LYS A 216 18.54 -13.31 20.28
C LYS A 216 17.50 -13.30 21.38
N SER A 217 16.53 -14.19 21.29
CA SER A 217 15.51 -14.37 22.33
C SER A 217 15.49 -15.80 22.85
N LYS A 218 15.21 -15.91 24.13
CA LYS A 218 14.88 -17.15 24.80
C LYS A 218 13.58 -16.96 25.56
N THR A 219 12.59 -17.77 25.22
CA THR A 219 11.27 -17.77 25.84
C THR A 219 11.04 -19.07 26.58
N VAL A 220 10.53 -19.00 27.81
CA VAL A 220 10.11 -20.15 28.59
C VAL A 220 8.68 -19.90 29.07
N TYR A 221 7.80 -20.83 28.76
CA TYR A 221 6.42 -20.84 29.24
C TYR A 221 6.20 -22.05 30.15
N ILE A 222 5.54 -21.85 31.29
CA ILE A 222 5.14 -22.94 32.21
C ILE A 222 3.66 -22.71 32.55
N ALA A 223 2.82 -23.69 32.20
CA ALA A 223 1.40 -23.63 32.49
C ALA A 223 1.11 -23.78 34.00
N PRO A 224 0.06 -23.11 34.53
CA PRO A 224 -0.69 -22.07 33.89
C PRO A 224 -0.02 -20.69 34.06
N GLY A 225 0.12 -19.93 32.97
CA GLY A 225 0.35 -18.50 32.99
C GLY A 225 1.68 -17.98 33.58
N LYS A 226 2.74 -18.82 33.59
CA LYS A 226 4.10 -18.36 33.93
C LYS A 226 4.90 -18.21 32.64
N TYR A 227 5.49 -17.05 32.46
CA TYR A 227 6.24 -16.69 31.25
C TYR A 227 7.53 -15.98 31.64
N TYR A 228 8.60 -16.35 30.93
CA TYR A 228 9.88 -15.66 30.98
C TYR A 228 10.38 -15.49 29.56
N GLU A 229 10.81 -14.29 29.24
CA GLU A 229 11.50 -13.99 28.00
C GLU A 229 12.78 -13.20 28.29
N LYS A 230 13.85 -13.54 27.59
CA LYS A 230 15.08 -12.79 27.58
C LYS A 230 15.44 -12.45 26.15
N GLN A 231 15.54 -11.16 25.84
CA GLN A 231 16.01 -10.65 24.58
C GLN A 231 17.40 -10.01 24.74
N GLN A 232 18.32 -10.37 23.86
CA GLN A 232 19.67 -9.84 23.83
C GLN A 232 19.94 -9.17 22.48
N SER A 233 20.37 -7.91 22.51
CA SER A 233 20.76 -7.12 21.35
C SER A 233 22.07 -6.40 21.61
N PRO A 234 22.73 -5.81 20.59
CA PRO A 234 23.89 -4.95 20.80
C PRO A 234 23.63 -3.75 21.73
N GLN A 235 22.37 -3.36 21.92
CA GLN A 235 21.96 -2.24 22.75
C GLN A 235 21.74 -2.63 24.22
N GLY A 236 21.68 -3.94 24.53
CA GLY A 236 21.48 -4.43 25.89
C GLY A 236 20.60 -5.66 25.95
N THR A 237 20.20 -6.00 27.18
CA THR A 237 19.36 -7.15 27.47
C THR A 237 18.03 -6.68 28.08
N ASN A 238 16.91 -7.21 27.57
CA ASN A 238 15.60 -7.04 28.15
C ASN A 238 15.09 -8.39 28.64
N GLU A 239 14.54 -8.42 29.85
CA GLU A 239 13.97 -9.60 30.47
C GLU A 239 12.53 -9.31 30.91
N THR A 240 11.60 -10.16 30.51
CA THR A 240 10.17 -10.06 30.88
C THR A 240 9.79 -11.27 31.71
N PHE A 241 9.14 -11.04 32.82
CA PHE A 241 8.63 -12.07 33.73
C PHE A 241 7.12 -11.88 33.91
N VAL A 242 6.36 -12.93 33.73
CA VAL A 242 4.95 -12.97 34.14
C VAL A 242 4.75 -14.18 35.05
N VAL A 243 4.24 -13.94 36.24
CA VAL A 243 3.96 -15.00 37.24
C VAL A 243 2.68 -14.63 38.00
N ASP A 244 1.71 -15.54 38.00
CA ASP A 244 0.46 -15.42 38.73
C ASP A 244 -0.26 -14.05 38.53
N GLY A 245 -0.32 -13.60 37.28
CA GLY A 245 -0.97 -12.34 36.92
C GLY A 245 -0.18 -11.05 37.26
N ARG A 246 1.10 -11.17 37.59
CA ARG A 246 2.01 -10.04 37.78
C ARG A 246 3.08 -10.03 36.72
N ALA A 247 3.37 -8.85 36.21
CA ALA A 247 4.43 -8.66 35.24
C ALA A 247 5.58 -7.82 35.78
N LYS A 248 6.80 -8.13 35.31
CA LYS A 248 8.02 -7.39 35.62
C LYS A 248 8.87 -7.34 34.34
N VAL A 249 9.38 -6.16 34.02
CA VAL A 249 10.34 -5.95 32.93
C VAL A 249 11.63 -5.39 33.46
N VAL A 250 12.77 -5.96 33.06
CA VAL A 250 14.11 -5.54 33.45
C VAL A 250 14.90 -5.21 32.20
N SER A 251 15.33 -3.95 32.02
CA SER A 251 16.11 -3.48 30.89
C SER A 251 17.56 -3.19 31.34
N SER A 252 18.50 -3.94 30.79
CA SER A 252 19.94 -3.82 31.14
C SER A 252 20.22 -3.84 32.62
N GLY A 253 19.52 -4.72 33.37
CA GLY A 253 19.66 -4.89 34.83
C GLY A 253 18.82 -3.95 35.67
N ASN A 254 18.13 -2.97 35.12
CA ASN A 254 17.26 -2.06 35.84
C ASN A 254 15.79 -2.43 35.65
N GLU A 255 15.03 -2.46 36.73
CA GLU A 255 13.58 -2.69 36.67
C GLU A 255 12.86 -1.48 36.04
N THR A 256 12.03 -1.74 35.03
CA THR A 256 11.16 -0.73 34.39
C THR A 256 9.85 -0.69 35.17
N PRO A 257 9.45 0.45 35.75
CA PRO A 257 8.15 0.58 36.40
C PRO A 257 7.03 0.38 35.37
N LEU A 258 6.05 -0.47 35.71
CA LEU A 258 4.85 -0.71 34.90
C LEU A 258 3.64 -0.17 35.67
N ASP A 259 2.81 0.62 35.02
CA ASP A 259 1.47 0.94 35.50
C ASP A 259 0.49 -0.23 35.26
N ALA A 260 -0.76 -0.07 35.59
CA ALA A 260 -1.77 -1.11 35.42
C ALA A 260 -2.03 -1.49 33.97
N GLU A 261 -2.01 -0.50 33.06
CA GLU A 261 -2.23 -0.69 31.62
C GLU A 261 -1.04 -1.41 30.98
N ALA A 262 0.18 -0.94 31.23
CA ALA A 262 1.41 -1.58 30.76
C ALA A 262 1.55 -3.02 31.31
N THR A 263 1.18 -3.24 32.60
CA THR A 263 1.16 -4.58 33.20
C THR A 263 0.20 -5.50 32.44
N ALA A 264 -1.02 -5.04 32.14
CA ALA A 264 -2.02 -5.81 31.41
C ALA A 264 -1.53 -6.13 30.00
N ALA A 265 -0.92 -5.18 29.30
CA ALA A 265 -0.34 -5.37 27.97
C ALA A 265 0.76 -6.43 27.97
N VAL A 266 1.71 -6.35 28.91
CA VAL A 266 2.79 -7.35 29.05
C VAL A 266 2.23 -8.75 29.31
N ILE A 267 1.23 -8.89 30.17
CA ILE A 267 0.58 -10.19 30.43
C ILE A 267 -0.11 -10.71 29.17
N GLN A 268 -0.80 -9.85 28.45
CA GLN A 268 -1.51 -10.19 27.23
C GLN A 268 -0.57 -10.67 26.13
N GLU A 269 0.60 -10.05 25.98
CA GLU A 269 1.62 -10.43 25.00
C GLU A 269 2.42 -11.68 25.40
N SER A 270 2.43 -12.03 26.70
CA SER A 270 3.19 -13.15 27.25
C SER A 270 2.48 -14.49 27.09
N VAL A 271 2.08 -14.80 25.87
CA VAL A 271 1.36 -16.04 25.50
C VAL A 271 2.15 -16.77 24.43
N TRP A 272 2.43 -18.05 24.67
CA TRP A 272 3.22 -18.86 23.74
C TRP A 272 2.47 -19.20 22.41
N LEU A 273 1.13 -19.29 22.46
CA LEU A 273 0.27 -19.55 21.32
C LEU A 273 -0.95 -18.62 21.39
N PRO A 274 -0.85 -17.42 20.81
CA PRO A 274 -1.93 -16.40 20.87
C PRO A 274 -3.27 -16.88 20.33
N GLU A 275 -3.26 -17.82 19.38
CA GLU A 275 -4.45 -18.42 18.77
C GLU A 275 -5.40 -19.04 19.80
N LEU A 276 -4.88 -19.55 20.91
CA LEU A 276 -5.70 -20.11 22.01
C LEU A 276 -6.62 -19.05 22.63
N LEU A 277 -6.19 -17.81 22.67
CA LEU A 277 -6.96 -16.71 23.24
C LEU A 277 -7.82 -15.98 22.23
N TRP A 278 -7.51 -16.08 20.94
CA TRP A 278 -8.31 -15.46 19.87
C TRP A 278 -9.70 -16.09 19.75
N THR A 279 -9.82 -17.38 19.94
CA THR A 279 -11.12 -18.10 19.89
C THR A 279 -12.01 -17.77 21.08
N THR A 280 -11.46 -17.28 22.19
CA THR A 280 -12.21 -16.87 23.39
C THR A 280 -12.57 -15.38 23.40
N GLY A 281 -12.06 -14.60 22.45
CA GLY A 281 -12.19 -13.14 22.43
C GLY A 281 -11.32 -12.41 23.46
N ALA A 282 -10.46 -13.13 24.20
CA ALA A 282 -9.64 -12.56 25.27
C ALA A 282 -8.52 -11.64 24.74
N LEU A 283 -8.08 -11.82 23.49
CA LEU A 283 -7.01 -11.01 22.85
C LEU A 283 -7.52 -10.18 21.65
N GLY A 284 -8.76 -9.67 21.71
CA GLY A 284 -9.30 -8.81 20.67
C GLY A 284 -10.24 -9.49 19.68
N ASN A 285 -10.56 -8.79 18.62
CA ASN A 285 -11.46 -9.27 17.57
C ASN A 285 -10.67 -9.94 16.44
N VAL A 286 -11.09 -11.14 16.03
CA VAL A 286 -10.47 -11.89 14.94
C VAL A 286 -11.46 -12.05 13.79
N GLN A 287 -11.07 -11.60 12.61
CA GLN A 287 -11.87 -11.67 11.40
C GLN A 287 -11.12 -12.40 10.29
N LEU A 288 -11.80 -13.30 9.60
CA LEU A 288 -11.29 -13.91 8.38
C LEU A 288 -11.53 -12.95 7.21
N GLN A 289 -10.50 -12.66 6.44
CA GLN A 289 -10.66 -11.92 5.18
C GLN A 289 -11.43 -12.75 4.15
N ALA A 290 -12.25 -12.07 3.36
CA ALA A 290 -13.07 -12.71 2.33
C ALA A 290 -12.21 -13.40 1.24
N ASP A 291 -11.05 -12.83 0.94
CA ASP A 291 -10.17 -13.31 -0.11
C ASP A 291 -8.91 -13.94 0.48
N LEU A 292 -8.48 -15.06 -0.13
CA LEU A 292 -7.18 -15.66 0.11
C LEU A 292 -6.10 -14.73 -0.46
N GLN A 293 -4.96 -14.66 0.23
CA GLN A 293 -3.80 -13.92 -0.26
C GLN A 293 -2.66 -14.89 -0.57
N ASP A 294 -1.91 -14.60 -1.60
CA ASP A 294 -0.75 -15.41 -1.97
C ASP A 294 0.47 -15.06 -1.12
N VAL A 295 1.14 -16.09 -0.61
CA VAL A 295 2.43 -15.99 0.05
C VAL A 295 3.37 -16.98 -0.65
N GLU A 296 4.34 -16.47 -1.39
CA GLU A 296 5.34 -17.27 -2.12
C GLU A 296 4.72 -18.34 -3.04
N GLY A 297 3.66 -18.00 -3.78
CA GLY A 297 2.96 -18.90 -4.69
C GLY A 297 1.92 -19.80 -4.04
N ASN A 298 1.70 -19.69 -2.73
CA ASN A 298 0.74 -20.48 -1.98
C ASN A 298 -0.46 -19.64 -1.50
N PRO A 299 -1.70 -20.07 -1.79
CA PRO A 299 -2.89 -19.40 -1.28
C PRO A 299 -3.00 -19.56 0.24
N CYS A 300 -3.25 -18.46 0.94
CA CYS A 300 -3.35 -18.42 2.39
C CYS A 300 -4.65 -17.77 2.85
N TYR A 301 -5.27 -18.34 3.87
CA TYR A 301 -6.28 -17.67 4.67
C TYR A 301 -5.63 -16.56 5.48
N VAL A 302 -6.29 -15.42 5.58
CA VAL A 302 -5.77 -14.28 6.33
C VAL A 302 -6.70 -13.93 7.47
N LEU A 303 -6.22 -14.08 8.68
CA LEU A 303 -6.89 -13.59 9.87
C LEU A 303 -6.39 -12.17 10.19
N VAL A 304 -7.32 -11.25 10.39
CA VAL A 304 -7.04 -9.92 10.92
C VAL A 304 -7.38 -9.92 12.39
N VAL A 305 -6.39 -9.77 13.21
CA VAL A 305 -6.52 -9.65 14.66
C VAL A 305 -6.41 -8.18 15.03
N THR A 306 -7.44 -7.66 15.69
CA THR A 306 -7.45 -6.28 16.20
C THR A 306 -7.35 -6.33 17.72
N ASP A 307 -6.31 -5.75 18.29
CA ASP A 307 -6.12 -5.68 19.74
C ASP A 307 -6.98 -4.60 20.41
N ALA A 308 -6.89 -4.46 21.72
CA ALA A 308 -7.64 -3.49 22.50
C ALA A 308 -7.27 -2.02 22.17
N ASN A 309 -6.10 -1.79 21.58
CA ASN A 309 -5.60 -0.48 21.16
C ASN A 309 -5.84 -0.18 19.67
N ASP A 310 -6.71 -0.97 19.01
CA ASP A 310 -7.03 -0.91 17.58
C ASP A 310 -5.85 -1.19 16.64
N ASN A 311 -4.75 -1.78 17.14
CA ASN A 311 -3.66 -2.24 16.31
C ASN A 311 -4.08 -3.51 15.56
N LYS A 312 -3.73 -3.59 14.27
CA LYS A 312 -4.09 -4.71 13.41
C LYS A 312 -2.88 -5.54 13.03
N ILE A 313 -3.01 -6.85 13.26
CA ILE A 313 -2.04 -7.85 12.82
C ILE A 313 -2.74 -8.73 11.78
N LYS A 314 -2.08 -8.98 10.66
CA LYS A 314 -2.52 -9.98 9.67
C LYS A 314 -1.70 -11.24 9.87
N VAL A 315 -2.39 -12.37 10.00
CA VAL A 315 -1.76 -13.69 10.16
C VAL A 315 -2.20 -14.58 9.01
N PHE A 316 -1.24 -15.16 8.33
CA PHE A 316 -1.43 -15.91 7.09
C PHE A 316 -1.25 -17.41 7.35
N TYR A 317 -2.27 -18.19 7.01
CA TYR A 317 -2.28 -19.64 7.14
C TYR A 317 -2.39 -20.29 5.76
N ASN A 318 -1.42 -21.11 5.41
CA ASN A 318 -1.42 -21.84 4.14
C ASN A 318 -2.67 -22.71 4.01
N GLN A 319 -3.41 -22.55 2.93
CA GLN A 319 -4.68 -23.24 2.69
C GLN A 319 -4.53 -24.78 2.67
N ALA A 320 -3.43 -25.28 2.09
CA ALA A 320 -3.23 -26.71 1.92
C ALA A 320 -2.70 -27.41 3.18
N THR A 321 -1.80 -26.74 3.92
CA THR A 321 -1.13 -27.35 5.08
C THR A 321 -1.75 -26.95 6.41
N GLY A 322 -2.48 -25.84 6.47
CA GLY A 322 -2.99 -25.25 7.69
C GLY A 322 -1.93 -24.51 8.52
N LEU A 323 -0.65 -24.56 8.13
CA LEU A 323 0.44 -23.94 8.87
C LEU A 323 0.44 -22.43 8.72
N LYS A 324 0.83 -21.72 9.78
CA LYS A 324 1.09 -20.29 9.79
C LYS A 324 2.37 -20.01 9.00
N VAL A 325 2.33 -19.12 8.01
CA VAL A 325 3.48 -18.86 7.13
C VAL A 325 3.98 -17.42 7.20
N ARG A 326 3.14 -16.49 7.68
CA ARG A 326 3.51 -15.08 7.80
C ARG A 326 2.68 -14.38 8.87
N GLU A 327 3.32 -13.43 9.55
CA GLU A 327 2.63 -12.36 10.27
C GLU A 327 3.04 -11.00 9.71
N SER A 328 2.07 -10.08 9.57
CA SER A 328 2.31 -8.72 9.09
C SER A 328 1.73 -7.72 10.06
N ARG A 329 2.54 -6.72 10.43
CA ARG A 329 2.15 -5.61 11.31
C ARG A 329 2.47 -4.29 10.64
N VAL A 330 1.63 -3.30 10.86
CA VAL A 330 1.93 -1.91 10.49
C VAL A 330 2.60 -1.26 11.70
N VAL A 331 3.77 -0.68 11.48
CA VAL A 331 4.54 0.01 12.51
C VAL A 331 4.90 1.42 12.05
N PRO A 332 4.93 2.43 12.94
CA PRO A 332 5.40 3.76 12.59
C PRO A 332 6.86 3.72 12.12
N GLY A 333 7.14 4.37 10.99
CA GLY A 333 8.49 4.50 10.43
C GLY A 333 8.90 5.97 10.28
N PRO A 334 10.17 6.25 9.92
CA PRO A 334 10.67 7.62 9.78
C PRO A 334 9.99 8.45 8.70
N GLU A 335 9.47 7.81 7.67
CA GLU A 335 8.82 8.44 6.50
C GLU A 335 7.32 8.09 6.38
N GLY A 336 6.72 7.55 7.46
CA GLY A 336 5.34 7.08 7.50
C GLY A 336 5.24 5.62 7.93
N ASP A 337 4.03 5.07 7.91
CA ASP A 337 3.78 3.70 8.32
C ASP A 337 4.51 2.68 7.43
N MET A 338 5.17 1.72 8.06
CA MET A 338 5.87 0.61 7.40
C MET A 338 5.17 -0.71 7.70
N VAL A 339 5.15 -1.62 6.73
CA VAL A 339 4.69 -3.00 6.92
C VAL A 339 5.89 -3.86 7.31
N LEU A 340 5.86 -4.40 8.51
CA LEU A 340 6.83 -5.39 8.99
C LEU A 340 6.25 -6.79 8.77
N ASN A 341 6.93 -7.61 7.96
CA ASN A 341 6.58 -9.01 7.73
C ASN A 341 7.54 -9.93 8.50
N MET A 342 6.98 -10.91 9.19
CA MET A 342 7.71 -12.03 9.80
C MET A 342 7.32 -13.28 9.03
N GLU A 343 8.26 -13.86 8.29
CA GLU A 343 8.07 -15.12 7.57
C GLU A 343 8.32 -16.31 8.49
N ILE A 344 7.49 -17.35 8.40
CA ILE A 344 7.54 -18.54 9.23
C ILE A 344 7.64 -19.77 8.31
N SER A 345 8.70 -20.54 8.45
CA SER A 345 8.99 -21.68 7.59
C SER A 345 9.77 -22.76 8.35
N ASP A 346 10.10 -23.86 7.68
CA ASP A 346 10.91 -24.96 8.21
C ASP A 346 10.33 -25.60 9.50
N TYR A 347 9.01 -25.82 9.49
CA TYR A 347 8.34 -26.53 10.57
C TYR A 347 8.91 -27.92 10.75
N ARG A 348 9.19 -28.32 11.97
CA ARG A 348 9.70 -29.65 12.34
C ARG A 348 8.97 -30.17 13.54
N ASP A 349 8.73 -31.48 13.54
CA ASP A 349 8.14 -32.15 14.70
C ASP A 349 9.12 -32.12 15.89
N VAL A 350 8.62 -31.62 17.02
CA VAL A 350 9.32 -31.64 18.31
C VAL A 350 8.37 -32.24 19.34
N ASN A 351 8.54 -33.52 19.65
CA ASN A 351 7.70 -34.26 20.60
C ASN A 351 6.20 -34.26 20.23
N GLY A 352 5.88 -34.32 18.94
CA GLY A 352 4.52 -34.39 18.45
C GLY A 352 3.85 -33.01 18.20
N ILE A 353 4.62 -31.94 18.26
CA ILE A 353 4.19 -30.60 17.88
C ILE A 353 5.04 -30.07 16.75
#